data_d8d92d01bc99a7e4fef70b95e1a640ed
#
_entry.id   d8d92d01bc99a7e4fef70b95e1a640ed
#
_cell.length_a   1.000
_cell.length_b   1.000
_cell.length_c   1.000
_cell.angle_alpha   90.00
_cell.angle_beta   90.00
_cell.angle_gamma   90.00
#
_symmetry.space_group_name_H-M   'P 1'
#
loop_
_entity.id
_entity.type
_entity.pdbx_description
1 polymer ?
#
loop_
_entity_poly.entity_id
_entity_poly.type
_entity_poly.pdbx_seq_one_letter_code
_entity_poly.pdbx_strand_id
1 'polypeptide(L)'
;LAGDTIRKKVAAGRSGQVEGGPGADRAWRLALARAANDMIALPLDVARLSVHRRSLAELLELAPERALIAVLEGPAEGLGILMLSPPVLSAMIEMQTIGRVSSIPPPVRKPTRTDASMVADMIDRALQELEAGLETDPDLVWTSGFRYASFLDDPRPLGLLLEEDHYRVLQAELRLGNGAKSGAVMLALPAEGRGRAPKPAPSATPAPVAAALFAKALSDQVMRTEADIAAVLHRFTVPLSVVMALKVGD
;
A
#
# COMPACT_ATOMS: atom_id res chain seq x y z
N LEU A 1 23.21 -5.13 -25.15
CA LEU A 1 23.36 -4.71 -23.73
C LEU A 1 22.19 -3.87 -23.21
N ALA A 2 21.53 -3.04 -24.04
CA ALA A 2 20.35 -2.23 -23.61
C ALA A 2 19.07 -3.06 -23.45
N GLY A 3 18.88 -4.12 -24.23
CA GLY A 3 17.72 -5.01 -24.15
C GLY A 3 17.63 -5.85 -22.87
N ASP A 4 18.76 -6.08 -22.23
CA ASP A 4 18.83 -6.89 -21.00
C ASP A 4 18.40 -6.12 -19.75
N THR A 5 18.65 -4.82 -19.75
CA THR A 5 18.27 -3.92 -18.64
C THR A 5 16.74 -3.68 -18.63
N ILE A 6 16.13 -3.58 -19.82
CA ILE A 6 14.68 -3.42 -19.98
C ILE A 6 13.97 -4.73 -19.62
N ARG A 7 14.49 -5.89 -20.05
CA ARG A 7 13.98 -7.20 -19.63
C ARG A 7 14.08 -7.44 -18.12
N LYS A 8 15.19 -7.04 -17.48
CA LYS A 8 15.33 -7.09 -16.04
C LYS A 8 14.32 -6.18 -15.32
N LYS A 9 14.06 -4.97 -15.81
CA LYS A 9 13.05 -4.07 -15.24
C LYS A 9 11.62 -4.58 -15.47
N VAL A 10 11.33 -5.19 -16.61
CA VAL A 10 10.01 -5.81 -16.88
C VAL A 10 9.84 -7.12 -16.09
N ALA A 11 10.91 -7.89 -15.88
CA ALA A 11 10.86 -9.08 -15.00
C ALA A 11 10.73 -8.69 -13.50
N ALA A 12 11.39 -7.61 -13.05
CA ALA A 12 11.22 -7.07 -11.71
C ALA A 12 9.81 -6.49 -11.47
N GLY A 13 9.14 -5.98 -12.52
CA GLY A 13 7.72 -5.57 -12.45
C GLY A 13 6.73 -6.74 -12.42
N ARG A 14 7.17 -7.97 -12.76
CA ARG A 14 6.35 -9.18 -12.71
C ARG A 14 6.57 -10.05 -11.47
N SER A 15 7.68 -9.90 -10.78
CA SER A 15 7.86 -10.45 -9.43
C SER A 15 7.20 -9.49 -8.44
N GLY A 16 6.11 -9.89 -7.80
CA GLY A 16 5.33 -9.06 -6.87
C GLY A 16 6.05 -8.57 -5.59
N GLN A 17 7.36 -8.52 -5.61
CA GLN A 17 8.19 -7.76 -4.69
C GLN A 17 8.48 -6.40 -5.32
N VAL A 18 7.60 -5.44 -5.07
CA VAL A 18 8.06 -4.05 -5.08
C VAL A 18 8.95 -3.96 -3.85
N GLU A 19 10.26 -3.90 -4.05
CA GLU A 19 11.16 -3.30 -3.07
C GLU A 19 10.60 -1.88 -2.84
N GLY A 20 9.70 -1.78 -1.85
CA GLY A 20 9.37 -0.51 -1.24
C GLY A 20 10.70 0.06 -0.80
N GLY A 21 10.99 1.32 -1.11
CA GLY A 21 12.12 2.00 -0.53
C GLY A 21 12.13 1.77 0.99
N PRO A 22 13.25 1.95 1.70
CA PRO A 22 13.38 1.66 3.14
C PRO A 22 12.42 2.49 4.03
N GLY A 23 11.42 3.14 3.44
CA GLY A 23 10.50 4.09 4.05
C GLY A 23 9.29 3.45 4.69
N ALA A 24 8.35 2.91 3.89
CA ALA A 24 7.01 2.54 4.37
C ALA A 24 7.00 1.38 5.36
N ASP A 25 7.84 0.36 5.17
CA ASP A 25 7.94 -0.78 6.08
C ASP A 25 8.48 -0.36 7.45
N ARG A 26 9.57 0.40 7.48
CA ARG A 26 10.14 0.93 8.72
C ARG A 26 9.20 1.91 9.40
N ALA A 27 8.57 2.82 8.65
CA ALA A 27 7.64 3.79 9.19
C ALA A 27 6.41 3.10 9.79
N TRP A 28 5.83 2.10 9.11
CA TRP A 28 4.68 1.36 9.61
C TRP A 28 4.99 0.54 10.88
N ARG A 29 6.16 -0.09 10.92
CA ARG A 29 6.64 -0.77 12.15
C ARG A 29 6.66 0.17 13.35
N LEU A 30 7.23 1.36 13.19
CA LEU A 30 7.31 2.36 14.26
C LEU A 30 5.94 2.95 14.58
N ALA A 31 5.11 3.21 13.57
CA ALA A 31 3.77 3.75 13.73
C ALA A 31 2.88 2.85 14.58
N LEU A 32 2.86 1.55 14.28
CA LEU A 32 2.10 0.56 15.06
C LEU A 32 2.57 0.51 16.52
N ALA A 33 3.89 0.45 16.75
CA ALA A 33 4.44 0.36 18.08
C ALA A 33 4.16 1.64 18.91
N ARG A 34 4.32 2.83 18.31
CA ARG A 34 4.03 4.11 18.96
C ARG A 34 2.54 4.26 19.25
N ALA A 35 1.67 4.05 18.28
CA ALA A 35 0.23 4.15 18.48
C ALA A 35 -0.26 3.22 19.60
N ALA A 36 0.18 1.96 19.62
CA ALA A 36 -0.18 1.00 20.64
C ALA A 36 0.33 1.42 22.06
N ASN A 37 1.57 1.92 22.13
CA ASN A 37 2.14 2.37 23.40
C ASN A 37 1.47 3.65 23.91
N ASP A 38 1.33 4.66 23.05
CA ASP A 38 0.87 6.00 23.45
C ASP A 38 -0.62 6.04 23.77
N MET A 39 -1.44 5.28 23.03
CA MET A 39 -2.89 5.27 23.21
C MET A 39 -3.36 4.35 24.33
N ILE A 40 -2.76 3.18 24.47
CA ILE A 40 -3.28 2.13 25.34
C ILE A 40 -2.20 1.42 26.16
N ALA A 41 -0.96 1.92 26.17
CA ALA A 41 0.19 1.32 26.85
C ALA A 41 0.40 -0.17 26.52
N LEU A 42 0.06 -0.60 25.30
CA LEU A 42 0.20 -1.98 24.84
C LEU A 42 1.61 -2.24 24.30
N PRO A 43 2.41 -3.10 24.95
CA PRO A 43 3.66 -3.57 24.38
C PRO A 43 3.41 -4.33 23.07
N LEU A 44 3.88 -3.78 21.95
CA LEU A 44 3.73 -4.33 20.61
C LEU A 44 5.09 -4.41 19.94
N ASP A 45 5.42 -5.61 19.48
CA ASP A 45 6.61 -5.88 18.66
C ASP A 45 6.20 -6.42 17.29
N VAL A 46 6.79 -5.88 16.23
CA VAL A 46 6.56 -6.33 14.86
C VAL A 46 7.61 -7.38 14.50
N ALA A 47 7.24 -8.64 14.58
CA ALA A 47 8.13 -9.76 14.32
C ALA A 47 8.54 -9.84 12.83
N ARG A 48 7.60 -9.65 11.94
CA ARG A 48 7.81 -9.64 10.49
C ARG A 48 6.96 -8.56 9.86
N LEU A 49 7.47 -7.93 8.81
CA LEU A 49 6.72 -7.01 7.96
C LEU A 49 7.16 -7.20 6.52
N SER A 50 6.20 -7.22 5.61
CA SER A 50 6.41 -7.30 4.18
C SER A 50 5.51 -6.32 3.45
N VAL A 51 6.01 -5.80 2.32
CA VAL A 51 5.26 -4.88 1.45
C VAL A 51 5.12 -5.54 0.08
N HIS A 52 3.90 -5.63 -0.41
CA HIS A 52 3.59 -6.25 -1.69
C HIS A 52 2.64 -5.36 -2.50
N ARG A 53 2.70 -5.48 -3.81
CA ARG A 53 1.65 -4.97 -4.69
C ARG A 53 0.72 -6.14 -5.04
N ARG A 54 -0.59 -5.94 -4.84
CA ARG A 54 -1.61 -6.96 -5.04
C ARG A 54 -2.74 -6.42 -5.89
N SER A 55 -3.34 -7.27 -6.70
CA SER A 55 -4.63 -6.99 -7.33
C SER A 55 -5.76 -7.07 -6.29
N LEU A 56 -6.91 -6.49 -6.61
CA LEU A 56 -8.09 -6.60 -5.74
C LEU A 56 -8.46 -8.07 -5.46
N ALA A 57 -8.41 -8.93 -6.46
CA ALA A 57 -8.73 -10.36 -6.31
C ALA A 57 -7.79 -11.05 -5.30
N GLU A 58 -6.47 -10.82 -5.41
CA GLU A 58 -5.50 -11.36 -4.46
C GLU A 58 -5.69 -10.80 -3.05
N LEU A 59 -6.07 -9.51 -2.93
CA LEU A 59 -6.33 -8.87 -1.65
C LEU A 59 -7.50 -9.51 -0.91
N LEU A 60 -8.57 -9.85 -1.61
CA LEU A 60 -9.74 -10.52 -1.05
C LEU A 60 -9.44 -11.92 -0.51
N GLU A 61 -8.50 -12.64 -1.14
CA GLU A 61 -8.06 -13.96 -0.70
C GLU A 61 -7.18 -13.91 0.56
N LEU A 62 -6.52 -12.76 0.82
CA LEU A 62 -5.64 -12.58 1.97
C LEU A 62 -6.38 -12.27 3.27
N ALA A 63 -7.68 -11.97 3.22
CA ALA A 63 -8.46 -11.57 4.40
C ALA A 63 -8.49 -12.69 5.45
N PRO A 64 -7.97 -12.48 6.68
CA PRO A 64 -8.03 -13.46 7.74
C PRO A 64 -9.48 -13.76 8.13
N GLU A 65 -9.77 -15.01 8.43
CA GLU A 65 -11.09 -15.37 8.93
C GLU A 65 -11.46 -14.56 10.18
N ARG A 66 -12.67 -14.01 10.19
CA ARG A 66 -13.22 -13.21 11.31
C ARG A 66 -12.34 -12.02 11.70
N ALA A 67 -11.53 -11.51 10.79
CA ALA A 67 -10.81 -10.26 11.01
C ALA A 67 -11.80 -9.08 11.14
N LEU A 68 -11.43 -8.10 11.95
CA LEU A 68 -12.05 -6.79 11.85
C LEU A 68 -11.48 -6.10 10.61
N ILE A 69 -12.35 -5.65 9.72
CA ILE A 69 -11.99 -4.94 8.50
C ILE A 69 -12.39 -3.48 8.67
N ALA A 70 -11.43 -2.62 8.91
CA ALA A 70 -11.63 -1.18 8.92
C ALA A 70 -11.54 -0.65 7.49
N VAL A 71 -12.55 0.08 7.07
CA VAL A 71 -12.55 0.85 5.82
C VAL A 71 -11.94 2.21 6.10
N LEU A 72 -11.00 2.60 5.27
CA LEU A 72 -10.26 3.86 5.37
C LEU A 72 -10.64 4.74 4.19
N GLU A 73 -11.00 5.99 4.48
CA GLU A 73 -11.17 7.02 3.46
C GLU A 73 -9.90 7.82 3.32
N GLY A 74 -9.52 8.10 2.08
CA GLY A 74 -8.30 8.80 1.72
C GLY A 74 -8.50 9.88 0.66
N PRO A 75 -7.41 10.45 0.14
CA PRO A 75 -7.44 11.49 -0.85
C PRO A 75 -8.16 11.07 -2.14
N ALA A 76 -8.89 12.02 -2.76
CA ALA A 76 -9.62 11.84 -4.02
C ALA A 76 -10.57 10.62 -3.99
N GLU A 77 -11.30 10.49 -2.89
CA GLU A 77 -12.29 9.40 -2.67
C GLU A 77 -11.67 7.98 -2.69
N GLY A 78 -10.34 7.89 -2.59
CA GLY A 78 -9.64 6.61 -2.54
C GLY A 78 -9.98 5.84 -1.27
N LEU A 79 -10.32 4.56 -1.42
CA LEU A 79 -10.63 3.68 -0.30
C LEU A 79 -9.46 2.73 -0.03
N GLY A 80 -9.06 2.67 1.23
CA GLY A 80 -8.13 1.68 1.76
C GLY A 80 -8.80 0.78 2.79
N ILE A 81 -8.10 -0.27 3.20
CA ILE A 81 -8.55 -1.14 4.28
C ILE A 81 -7.42 -1.46 5.24
N LEU A 82 -7.79 -1.63 6.51
CA LEU A 82 -6.91 -2.19 7.52
C LEU A 82 -7.62 -3.38 8.17
N MET A 83 -6.95 -4.53 8.18
CA MET A 83 -7.49 -5.75 8.75
C MET A 83 -6.72 -6.13 10.02
N LEU A 84 -7.47 -6.39 11.09
CA LEU A 84 -6.93 -6.87 12.37
C LEU A 84 -7.38 -8.31 12.58
N SER A 85 -6.44 -9.23 12.72
CA SER A 85 -6.77 -10.61 13.07
C SER A 85 -7.39 -10.69 14.48
N PRO A 86 -8.20 -11.72 14.79
CA PRO A 86 -8.85 -11.85 16.09
C PRO A 86 -7.91 -11.75 17.31
N PRO A 87 -6.69 -12.32 17.32
CA PRO A 87 -5.77 -12.16 18.44
C PRO A 87 -5.32 -10.71 18.65
N VAL A 88 -5.09 -9.95 17.56
CA VAL A 88 -4.69 -8.54 17.63
C VAL A 88 -5.83 -7.70 18.19
N LEU A 89 -7.04 -7.85 17.64
CA LEU A 89 -8.23 -7.16 18.12
C LEU A 89 -8.50 -7.45 19.60
N SER A 90 -8.45 -8.72 20.01
CA SER A 90 -8.62 -9.13 21.40
C SER A 90 -7.59 -8.50 22.33
N ALA A 91 -6.31 -8.49 21.94
CA ALA A 91 -5.24 -7.90 22.74
C ALA A 91 -5.45 -6.39 22.96
N MET A 92 -5.89 -5.66 21.91
CA MET A 92 -6.19 -4.23 22.01
C MET A 92 -7.36 -3.96 22.95
N ILE A 93 -8.46 -4.72 22.83
CA ILE A 93 -9.63 -4.59 23.69
C ILE A 93 -9.30 -4.96 25.14
N GLU A 94 -8.59 -6.06 25.38
CA GLU A 94 -8.18 -6.49 26.70
C GLU A 94 -7.31 -5.43 27.38
N MET A 95 -6.37 -4.84 26.65
CA MET A 95 -5.52 -3.80 27.21
C MET A 95 -6.32 -2.57 27.63
N GLN A 96 -7.31 -2.15 26.83
CA GLN A 96 -8.20 -1.01 27.14
C GLN A 96 -9.16 -1.30 28.29
N THR A 97 -9.63 -2.54 28.43
CA THR A 97 -10.67 -2.89 29.41
C THR A 97 -10.13 -3.40 30.75
N ILE A 98 -9.09 -4.22 30.71
CA ILE A 98 -8.52 -4.86 31.91
C ILE A 98 -7.05 -4.51 32.17
N GLY A 99 -6.44 -3.68 31.32
CA GLY A 99 -5.07 -3.20 31.49
C GLY A 99 -3.97 -4.25 31.26
N ARG A 100 -4.30 -5.41 30.72
CA ARG A 100 -3.35 -6.48 30.44
C ARG A 100 -3.82 -7.38 29.31
N VAL A 101 -2.88 -7.97 28.57
CA VAL A 101 -3.17 -8.97 27.55
C VAL A 101 -3.14 -10.35 28.18
N SER A 102 -4.21 -11.11 28.01
CA SER A 102 -4.32 -12.52 28.44
C SER A 102 -3.72 -13.45 27.39
N SER A 103 -3.12 -14.57 27.82
CA SER A 103 -2.70 -15.65 26.92
C SER A 103 -3.86 -16.55 26.46
N ILE A 104 -5.08 -16.29 26.95
CA ILE A 104 -6.28 -17.05 26.54
C ILE A 104 -6.58 -16.74 25.07
N PRO A 105 -6.88 -17.78 24.24
CA PRO A 105 -7.27 -17.54 22.86
C PRO A 105 -8.47 -16.60 22.75
N PRO A 106 -8.55 -15.77 21.69
CA PRO A 106 -9.68 -14.87 21.50
C PRO A 106 -10.98 -15.67 21.29
N PRO A 107 -12.13 -15.08 21.66
CA PRO A 107 -13.42 -15.72 21.44
C PRO A 107 -13.66 -15.94 19.95
N VAL A 108 -14.25 -17.09 19.59
CA VAL A 108 -14.58 -17.46 18.21
C VAL A 108 -15.91 -16.77 17.82
N ARG A 109 -15.82 -15.46 17.51
CA ARG A 109 -16.98 -14.65 17.09
C ARG A 109 -16.56 -13.64 16.01
N LYS A 110 -17.54 -13.12 15.29
CA LYS A 110 -17.32 -11.97 14.40
C LYS A 110 -17.08 -10.69 15.22
N PRO A 111 -16.28 -9.75 14.69
CA PRO A 111 -16.15 -8.41 15.26
C PRO A 111 -17.51 -7.70 15.32
N THR A 112 -17.69 -6.87 16.33
CA THR A 112 -18.88 -6.06 16.51
C THR A 112 -18.58 -4.58 16.28
N ARG A 113 -19.64 -3.77 16.18
CA ARG A 113 -19.51 -2.30 16.09
C ARG A 113 -18.78 -1.71 17.29
N THR A 114 -19.00 -2.27 18.47
CA THR A 114 -18.30 -1.84 19.70
C THR A 114 -16.80 -2.14 19.60
N ASP A 115 -16.43 -3.33 19.14
CA ASP A 115 -15.03 -3.69 18.91
C ASP A 115 -14.34 -2.71 17.96
N ALA A 116 -15.02 -2.37 16.85
CA ALA A 116 -14.52 -1.42 15.87
C ALA A 116 -14.33 -0.01 16.46
N SER A 117 -15.32 0.47 17.23
CA SER A 117 -15.25 1.78 17.88
C SER A 117 -14.09 1.86 18.89
N MET A 118 -13.80 0.77 19.59
CA MET A 118 -12.69 0.73 20.56
C MET A 118 -11.30 0.86 19.91
N VAL A 119 -11.15 0.42 18.66
CA VAL A 119 -9.84 0.45 17.98
C VAL A 119 -9.71 1.58 16.97
N ALA A 120 -10.80 2.31 16.66
CA ALA A 120 -10.84 3.35 15.63
C ALA A 120 -9.77 4.43 15.86
N ASP A 121 -9.71 5.01 17.05
CA ASP A 121 -8.75 6.08 17.38
C ASP A 121 -7.30 5.60 17.31
N MET A 122 -7.06 4.33 17.65
CA MET A 122 -5.73 3.74 17.57
C MET A 122 -5.32 3.50 16.10
N ILE A 123 -6.27 3.11 15.24
CA ILE A 123 -6.04 3.00 13.80
C ILE A 123 -5.67 4.36 13.23
N ASP A 124 -6.43 5.40 13.53
CA ASP A 124 -6.14 6.76 13.08
C ASP A 124 -4.80 7.27 13.58
N ARG A 125 -4.47 6.98 14.85
CA ARG A 125 -3.16 7.34 15.39
C ARG A 125 -2.03 6.63 14.66
N ALA A 126 -2.17 5.34 14.36
CA ALA A 126 -1.16 4.59 13.61
C ALA A 126 -0.97 5.14 12.19
N LEU A 127 -2.06 5.52 11.50
CA LEU A 127 -1.99 6.16 10.19
C LEU A 127 -1.32 7.54 10.24
N GLN A 128 -1.59 8.34 11.27
CA GLN A 128 -0.93 9.63 11.48
C GLN A 128 0.58 9.47 11.75
N GLU A 129 0.96 8.49 12.57
CA GLU A 129 2.38 8.19 12.83
C GLU A 129 3.10 7.68 11.57
N LEU A 130 2.42 6.87 10.74
CA LEU A 130 2.94 6.44 9.44
C LEU A 130 3.21 7.65 8.54
N GLU A 131 2.23 8.54 8.42
CA GLU A 131 2.33 9.77 7.62
C GLU A 131 3.47 10.68 8.13
N ALA A 132 3.58 10.86 9.45
CA ALA A 132 4.66 11.65 10.06
C ALA A 132 6.04 11.01 9.83
N GLY A 133 6.13 9.68 9.90
CA GLY A 133 7.36 8.94 9.66
C GLY A 133 7.87 9.00 8.22
N LEU A 134 6.99 9.36 7.26
CA LEU A 134 7.27 9.44 5.83
C LEU A 134 7.33 10.87 5.29
N GLU A 135 7.41 11.90 6.13
CA GLU A 135 7.29 13.30 5.72
C GLU A 135 8.24 13.72 4.57
N THR A 136 9.41 13.09 4.50
CA THR A 136 10.43 13.34 3.45
C THR A 136 10.61 12.16 2.49
N ASP A 137 9.81 11.09 2.64
CA ASP A 137 9.95 9.87 1.87
C ASP A 137 8.95 9.83 0.70
N PRO A 138 9.34 9.35 -0.49
CA PRO A 138 8.44 9.21 -1.65
C PRO A 138 7.18 8.37 -1.36
N ASP A 139 7.24 7.45 -0.41
CA ASP A 139 6.09 6.61 -0.05
C ASP A 139 4.96 7.39 0.62
N LEU A 140 5.18 8.65 1.04
CA LEU A 140 4.15 9.54 1.57
C LEU A 140 2.98 9.72 0.59
N VAL A 141 3.25 9.74 -0.72
CA VAL A 141 2.24 9.97 -1.76
C VAL A 141 1.12 8.95 -1.73
N TRP A 142 1.43 7.69 -1.39
CA TRP A 142 0.40 6.65 -1.36
C TRP A 142 -0.09 6.31 0.04
N THR A 143 0.57 6.80 1.11
CA THR A 143 0.20 6.51 2.50
C THR A 143 -0.55 7.64 3.19
N SER A 144 -0.40 8.87 2.73
CA SER A 144 -0.93 10.03 3.45
C SER A 144 -2.42 10.29 3.21
N GLY A 145 -3.05 10.83 4.25
CA GLY A 145 -4.42 11.32 4.19
C GLY A 145 -5.50 10.29 4.45
N PHE A 146 -5.15 9.04 4.74
CA PHE A 146 -6.12 8.00 5.08
C PHE A 146 -6.55 8.10 6.54
N ARG A 147 -7.86 7.89 6.78
CA ARG A 147 -8.48 7.89 8.12
C ARG A 147 -9.54 6.81 8.21
N TYR A 148 -9.78 6.35 9.42
CA TYR A 148 -10.87 5.41 9.70
C TYR A 148 -12.22 6.02 9.36
N ALA A 149 -13.03 5.32 8.57
CA ALA A 149 -14.38 5.74 8.19
C ALA A 149 -15.46 4.81 8.75
N SER A 150 -15.28 3.52 8.56
CA SER A 150 -16.27 2.52 8.96
C SER A 150 -15.61 1.15 9.15
N PHE A 151 -16.41 0.12 9.45
CA PHE A 151 -15.93 -1.24 9.54
C PHE A 151 -16.87 -2.22 8.83
N LEU A 152 -16.31 -3.38 8.46
CA LEU A 152 -17.04 -4.52 7.93
C LEU A 152 -16.77 -5.74 8.81
N ASP A 153 -17.80 -6.55 9.02
CA ASP A 153 -17.72 -7.83 9.73
C ASP A 153 -17.57 -9.02 8.77
N ASP A 154 -17.59 -8.74 7.46
CA ASP A 154 -17.51 -9.73 6.40
C ASP A 154 -16.72 -9.14 5.21
N PRO A 155 -15.80 -9.90 4.59
CA PRO A 155 -15.00 -9.41 3.47
C PRO A 155 -15.76 -9.33 2.14
N ARG A 156 -16.94 -9.97 1.99
CA ARG A 156 -17.67 -10.02 0.72
C ARG A 156 -18.03 -8.66 0.11
N PRO A 157 -18.42 -7.63 0.89
CA PRO A 157 -18.68 -6.30 0.34
C PRO A 157 -17.44 -5.59 -0.23
N LEU A 158 -16.23 -6.01 0.12
CA LEU A 158 -15.00 -5.35 -0.33
C LEU A 158 -14.88 -5.30 -1.86
N GLY A 159 -15.29 -6.36 -2.55
CA GLY A 159 -15.27 -6.40 -4.02
C GLY A 159 -16.21 -5.41 -4.70
N LEU A 160 -17.16 -4.81 -3.96
CA LEU A 160 -18.06 -3.77 -4.45
C LEU A 160 -17.62 -2.37 -3.98
N LEU A 161 -16.91 -2.30 -2.86
CA LEU A 161 -16.46 -1.04 -2.25
C LEU A 161 -15.13 -0.56 -2.82
N LEU A 162 -14.22 -1.49 -3.10
CA LEU A 162 -12.88 -1.18 -3.57
C LEU A 162 -12.88 -1.12 -5.11
N GLU A 163 -12.54 0.03 -5.65
CA GLU A 163 -12.60 0.31 -7.10
C GLU A 163 -11.24 0.21 -7.79
N GLU A 164 -10.14 0.24 -7.03
CA GLU A 164 -8.80 0.24 -7.61
C GLU A 164 -8.36 -1.16 -8.05
N ASP A 165 -7.70 -1.24 -9.19
CA ASP A 165 -7.18 -2.51 -9.72
C ASP A 165 -6.05 -3.09 -8.87
N HIS A 166 -5.26 -2.21 -8.24
CA HIS A 166 -4.05 -2.59 -7.51
C HIS A 166 -3.92 -1.85 -6.17
N TYR A 167 -3.46 -2.59 -5.18
CA TYR A 167 -3.19 -2.11 -3.82
C TYR A 167 -1.75 -2.37 -3.41
N ARG A 168 -1.17 -1.44 -2.62
CA ARG A 168 0.04 -1.70 -1.86
C ARG A 168 -0.36 -2.24 -0.50
N VAL A 169 0.12 -3.42 -0.17
CA VAL A 169 -0.26 -4.17 1.02
C VAL A 169 0.94 -4.28 1.95
N LEU A 170 0.81 -3.69 3.14
CA LEU A 170 1.75 -3.90 4.25
C LEU A 170 1.17 -4.97 5.16
N GLN A 171 1.84 -6.10 5.24
CA GLN A 171 1.44 -7.22 6.07
C GLN A 171 2.43 -7.38 7.23
N ALA A 172 1.94 -7.25 8.46
CA ALA A 172 2.74 -7.32 9.67
C ALA A 172 2.29 -8.47 10.57
N GLU A 173 3.26 -9.27 11.03
CA GLU A 173 3.07 -10.23 12.12
C GLU A 173 3.48 -9.57 13.44
N LEU A 174 2.58 -9.55 14.40
CA LEU A 174 2.73 -8.86 15.66
C LEU A 174 2.82 -9.81 16.84
N ARG A 175 3.63 -9.44 17.82
CA ARG A 175 3.62 -9.99 19.17
C ARG A 175 3.13 -8.91 20.12
N LEU A 176 2.13 -9.22 20.93
CA LEU A 176 1.42 -8.28 21.79
C LEU A 176 1.46 -8.73 23.27
N GLY A 177 1.52 -7.76 24.19
CA GLY A 177 1.53 -8.05 25.61
C GLY A 177 2.73 -8.90 26.04
N ASN A 178 3.95 -8.54 25.59
CA ASN A 178 5.19 -9.31 25.84
C ASN A 178 5.12 -10.75 25.34
N GLY A 179 4.42 -10.97 24.23
CA GLY A 179 4.29 -12.30 23.61
C GLY A 179 3.09 -13.12 24.11
N ALA A 180 2.19 -12.55 24.91
CA ALA A 180 0.97 -13.24 25.37
C ALA A 180 0.04 -13.58 24.21
N LYS A 181 -0.01 -12.78 23.16
CA LYS A 181 -0.71 -13.05 21.90
C LYS A 181 0.14 -12.73 20.69
N SER A 182 -0.13 -13.44 19.62
CA SER A 182 0.46 -13.16 18.30
C SER A 182 -0.63 -13.12 17.25
N GLY A 183 -0.50 -12.25 16.26
CA GLY A 183 -1.47 -12.13 15.19
C GLY A 183 -0.99 -11.24 14.07
N ALA A 184 -1.83 -11.03 13.06
CA ALA A 184 -1.50 -10.27 11.87
C ALA A 184 -2.30 -8.98 11.77
N VAL A 185 -1.64 -7.94 11.25
CA VAL A 185 -2.27 -6.71 10.75
C VAL A 185 -1.93 -6.56 9.29
N MET A 186 -2.92 -6.21 8.49
CA MET A 186 -2.75 -5.93 7.07
C MET A 186 -3.32 -4.55 6.74
N LEU A 187 -2.50 -3.67 6.21
CA LEU A 187 -2.91 -2.37 5.67
C LEU A 187 -2.80 -2.44 4.14
N ALA A 188 -3.89 -2.17 3.43
CA ALA A 188 -3.93 -2.10 1.99
C ALA A 188 -4.45 -0.74 1.55
N LEU A 189 -3.64 -0.03 0.76
CA LEU A 189 -3.93 1.30 0.23
C LEU A 189 -3.80 1.29 -1.30
N PRO A 190 -4.54 2.14 -2.03
CA PRO A 190 -4.41 2.27 -3.48
C PRO A 190 -2.96 2.39 -3.92
N ALA A 191 -2.57 1.61 -4.93
CA ALA A 191 -1.18 1.60 -5.40
C ALA A 191 -0.78 2.90 -6.09
N GLU A 192 -1.74 3.58 -6.70
CA GLU A 192 -1.58 4.92 -7.25
C GLU A 192 -1.76 5.94 -6.14
N GLY A 193 -0.66 6.58 -5.75
CA GLY A 193 -0.69 7.57 -4.69
C GLY A 193 -1.38 8.85 -5.12
N ARG A 194 -2.40 9.28 -4.36
CA ARG A 194 -3.11 10.56 -4.54
C ARG A 194 -2.96 11.48 -3.33
N GLY A 195 -2.09 11.10 -2.40
CA GLY A 195 -1.83 11.85 -1.18
C GLY A 195 -0.84 13.00 -1.35
N ARG A 196 -0.39 13.52 -0.23
CA ARG A 196 0.52 14.66 -0.16
C ARG A 196 1.91 14.31 -0.70
N ALA A 197 2.49 15.21 -1.50
CA ALA A 197 3.88 15.08 -1.92
C ALA A 197 4.82 15.21 -0.70
N PRO A 198 5.93 14.45 -0.66
CA PRO A 198 6.91 14.54 0.40
C PRO A 198 7.54 15.93 0.43
N LYS A 199 7.84 16.43 1.63
CA LYS A 199 8.64 17.63 1.77
C LYS A 199 10.05 17.32 1.22
N PRO A 200 10.65 18.23 0.45
CA PRO A 200 12.03 18.04 0.07
C PRO A 200 12.83 17.84 1.36
N ALA A 201 13.56 16.71 1.43
CA ALA A 201 14.52 16.54 2.52
C ALA A 201 15.36 17.81 2.61
N PRO A 202 15.77 18.28 3.79
CA PRO A 202 16.76 19.34 3.92
C PRO A 202 18.06 18.81 3.35
N SER A 203 18.09 18.62 2.04
CA SER A 203 19.28 18.29 1.29
C SER A 203 20.18 19.49 1.35
N ALA A 204 21.40 19.25 1.71
CA ALA A 204 22.47 20.10 1.23
C ALA A 204 22.11 20.44 -0.22
N THR A 205 21.76 21.70 -0.46
CA THR A 205 21.31 22.25 -1.74
C THR A 205 22.20 21.63 -2.81
N PRO A 206 21.67 20.86 -3.78
CA PRO A 206 22.51 20.41 -4.87
C PRO A 206 23.09 21.68 -5.44
N ALA A 207 24.42 21.81 -5.43
CA ALA A 207 25.06 22.97 -5.98
C ALA A 207 24.41 23.20 -7.35
N PRO A 208 23.98 24.40 -7.72
CA PRO A 208 23.26 24.68 -8.97
C PRO A 208 23.95 24.06 -10.20
N VAL A 209 25.23 23.83 -10.09
CA VAL A 209 26.06 23.09 -11.05
C VAL A 209 25.66 21.60 -11.17
N ALA A 210 25.34 20.90 -10.07
CA ALA A 210 24.97 19.48 -10.13
C ALA A 210 23.58 19.28 -10.75
N ALA A 211 22.62 20.15 -10.45
CA ALA A 211 21.30 20.15 -11.06
C ALA A 211 21.35 20.45 -12.56
N ALA A 212 22.20 21.43 -12.96
CA ALA A 212 22.40 21.75 -14.38
C ALA A 212 23.10 20.63 -15.15
N LEU A 213 24.07 19.95 -14.55
CA LEU A 213 24.76 18.79 -15.14
C LEU A 213 23.81 17.61 -15.29
N PHE A 214 22.94 17.34 -14.29
CA PHE A 214 21.92 16.29 -14.37
C PHE A 214 20.91 16.59 -15.46
N ALA A 215 20.39 17.82 -15.54
CA ALA A 215 19.42 18.22 -16.56
C ALA A 215 20.01 18.10 -17.97
N LYS A 216 21.28 18.47 -18.15
CA LYS A 216 21.99 18.32 -19.42
C LYS A 216 22.19 16.85 -19.78
N ALA A 217 22.65 16.02 -18.83
CA ALA A 217 22.85 14.58 -19.07
C ALA A 217 21.53 13.87 -19.43
N LEU A 218 20.42 14.24 -18.77
CA LEU A 218 19.09 13.73 -19.06
C LEU A 218 18.63 14.14 -20.46
N SER A 219 18.80 15.42 -20.83
CA SER A 219 18.50 15.92 -22.17
C SER A 219 19.29 15.20 -23.24
N ASP A 220 20.59 15.03 -23.04
CA ASP A 220 21.47 14.31 -23.98
C ASP A 220 21.04 12.82 -24.13
N GLN A 221 20.57 12.20 -23.05
CA GLN A 221 20.08 10.83 -23.09
C GLN A 221 18.75 10.71 -23.83
N VAL A 222 17.82 11.64 -23.63
CA VAL A 222 16.54 11.69 -24.33
C VAL A 222 16.75 11.92 -25.83
N MET A 223 17.66 12.82 -26.19
CA MET A 223 17.97 13.09 -27.62
C MET A 223 18.68 11.96 -28.34
N ARG A 224 19.25 11.00 -27.62
CA ARG A 224 19.86 9.78 -28.18
C ARG A 224 18.88 8.60 -28.29
N THR A 225 17.66 8.75 -27.77
CA THR A 225 16.66 7.71 -27.83
C THR A 225 16.05 7.68 -29.23
N GLU A 226 16.06 6.52 -29.86
CA GLU A 226 15.38 6.30 -31.14
C GLU A 226 13.87 6.23 -30.91
N ALA A 227 13.11 6.88 -31.78
CA ALA A 227 11.66 6.86 -31.79
C ALA A 227 11.15 6.45 -33.15
N ASP A 228 10.27 5.46 -33.18
CA ASP A 228 9.57 5.03 -34.42
C ASP A 228 8.44 6.02 -34.71
N ILE A 229 8.53 6.68 -35.87
CA ILE A 229 7.50 7.60 -36.34
C ILE A 229 6.77 6.98 -37.50
N ALA A 230 5.47 6.75 -37.35
CA ALA A 230 4.60 6.29 -38.42
C ALA A 230 3.64 7.39 -38.87
N ALA A 231 3.70 7.79 -40.13
CA ALA A 231 2.72 8.72 -40.73
C ALA A 231 1.57 7.92 -41.32
N VAL A 232 0.39 7.99 -40.75
CA VAL A 232 -0.82 7.36 -41.25
C VAL A 232 -1.58 8.38 -42.08
N LEU A 233 -1.47 8.26 -43.40
CA LEU A 233 -2.14 9.18 -44.34
C LEU A 233 -3.65 8.94 -44.41
N HIS A 234 -4.09 7.68 -44.32
CA HIS A 234 -5.51 7.34 -44.38
C HIS A 234 -5.75 5.97 -43.71
N ARG A 235 -6.94 5.80 -43.09
CA ARG A 235 -7.43 4.49 -42.64
C ARG A 235 -8.76 4.20 -43.31
N PHE A 236 -8.89 3.01 -43.86
CA PHE A 236 -10.14 2.56 -44.45
C PHE A 236 -10.43 1.11 -44.06
N THR A 237 -11.72 0.79 -44.05
CA THR A 237 -12.19 -0.56 -43.72
C THR A 237 -12.61 -1.24 -45.01
N VAL A 238 -12.02 -2.41 -45.31
CA VAL A 238 -12.35 -3.21 -46.46
C VAL A 238 -12.69 -4.64 -46.06
N PRO A 239 -13.56 -5.34 -46.80
CA PRO A 239 -13.83 -6.76 -46.57
C PRO A 239 -12.56 -7.61 -46.68
N LEU A 240 -12.46 -8.67 -45.88
CA LEU A 240 -11.31 -9.57 -45.90
C LEU A 240 -11.03 -10.18 -47.30
N SER A 241 -12.08 -10.41 -48.07
CA SER A 241 -11.98 -10.88 -49.47
C SER A 241 -11.19 -9.94 -50.39
N VAL A 242 -11.29 -8.63 -50.18
CA VAL A 242 -10.52 -7.62 -50.89
C VAL A 242 -9.06 -7.64 -50.47
N VAL A 243 -8.80 -7.77 -49.16
CA VAL A 243 -7.43 -7.88 -48.63
C VAL A 243 -6.71 -9.12 -49.19
N MET A 244 -7.41 -10.24 -49.28
CA MET A 244 -6.85 -11.50 -49.84
C MET A 244 -6.54 -11.43 -51.35
N ALA A 245 -7.13 -10.48 -52.07
CA ALA A 245 -6.93 -10.29 -53.52
C ALA A 245 -5.86 -9.23 -53.84
N LEU A 246 -5.34 -8.49 -52.87
CA LEU A 246 -4.32 -7.45 -53.07
C LEU A 246 -3.01 -8.02 -53.62
N LYS A 247 -2.45 -7.33 -54.59
CA LYS A 247 -1.14 -7.62 -55.19
C LYS A 247 -0.19 -6.46 -54.98
N VAL A 248 1.09 -6.74 -55.09
CA VAL A 248 2.12 -5.70 -55.02
C VAL A 248 1.92 -4.71 -56.16
N GLY A 249 1.60 -3.44 -55.80
CA GLY A 249 1.33 -2.34 -56.73
C GLY A 249 -0.14 -1.89 -56.83
N ASP A 250 -1.07 -2.52 -56.08
CA ASP A 250 -2.47 -2.08 -55.97
C ASP A 250 -2.62 -0.88 -55.04
#